data_b6ae33edbef98118615a7f3ec51728f4
#
_entry.id   b6ae33edbef98118615a7f3ec51728f4
#
_cell.length_a   1.000
_cell.length_b   1.000
_cell.length_c   1.000
_cell.angle_alpha   90.00
_cell.angle_beta   90.00
_cell.angle_gamma   90.00
#
_symmetry.space_group_name_H-M   'P 1'
#
loop_
_entity.id
_entity.type
_entity.pdbx_description
1 polymer ?
#
loop_
_entity_poly.entity_id
_entity_poly.type
_entity_poly.pdbx_seq_one_letter_code
_entity_poly.pdbx_strand_id
1 'polypeptide(L)'
;MKTRDRRLGMSADISRRDFLNGVSVAIGASLWPPTSAAKDIGAQDLAGYYPPQLAGMRGSHPGSFEVAHGLRNGVTWDGEDIGEEYDLVVVGGGISGLSAAYFYRQAMGNAARILILDNHDDFGGHAKRNEFEIDGRLMIGYGGTMLLEAPGGYPAVAKRLIRELGIDTQRFYTAFDRDLYDSLGLSRGIFFDKETFGSDHLAVGDVTNPEVLKHVPLSADAKGDLSRLLADERHYLDDVPPAKRVDYLVRTSYQAYLKERAGIGDEALKVLESRPRSVWAVGIDALPARTAWSSGYPGFADLDLGIPSYDREETEPNIFHFPDGNASVARLLVRNMIPSVAPGNNMEDIVTARFDYQKLDDPKSSVRIRLNSTVVRVQHIDDKPDNPLQVTYVREGEARGVTAGQVVMACYHAIIPQLCPEMPQAQRAVLSNALRAPLVYTNVLIRNWTSFAKLGLYRASCPGSYHHGVALDYPVSLGDYRCPKSPDEPMVLHLTRVPGQPGLSAREQFTAGKRNLLTTSFETFERNIRDQLGRMLGAGGFDPAQDIAGITVNRWPHGYAYGYDPATDRVAFEPGQWPEEKRHWVTARQRFGNISIAATDAASNAMTESAIEEAHRAVNDL
;
A
#
# COMPACT_ATOMS: atom_id res chain seq x y z
N MET A 1 23.22 8.81 24.19
CA MET A 1 21.85 9.11 23.77
C MET A 1 21.51 10.54 24.16
N LYS A 2 21.01 11.37 23.23
CA LYS A 2 20.66 12.77 23.48
C LYS A 2 19.49 12.86 24.47
N THR A 3 19.44 13.90 25.32
CA THR A 3 18.37 14.07 26.33
C THR A 3 16.97 14.05 25.71
N ARG A 4 16.83 14.58 24.47
CA ARG A 4 15.59 14.55 23.69
C ARG A 4 15.15 13.11 23.39
N ASP A 5 16.08 12.22 23.00
CA ASP A 5 15.79 10.83 22.65
C ASP A 5 15.27 10.04 23.86
N ARG A 6 15.78 10.35 25.08
CA ARG A 6 15.29 9.73 26.33
C ARG A 6 13.85 10.15 26.64
N ARG A 7 13.49 11.44 26.47
CA ARG A 7 12.12 11.94 26.68
C ARG A 7 11.12 11.34 25.69
N LEU A 8 11.58 11.01 24.49
CA LEU A 8 10.78 10.33 23.48
C LEU A 8 10.64 8.82 23.72
N GLY A 9 11.33 8.26 24.69
CA GLY A 9 11.31 6.82 24.95
C GLY A 9 12.08 5.97 23.92
N MET A 10 13.04 6.57 23.19
CA MET A 10 13.85 5.87 22.16
C MET A 10 14.71 4.71 22.72
N SER A 11 14.81 4.58 24.05
CA SER A 11 15.53 3.49 24.73
C SER A 11 14.59 2.40 25.27
N ALA A 12 13.28 2.58 25.17
CA ALA A 12 12.34 1.54 25.55
C ALA A 12 12.49 0.34 24.60
N ASP A 13 12.56 -0.86 25.16
CA ASP A 13 12.58 -2.13 24.40
C ASP A 13 11.20 -2.35 23.76
N ILE A 14 10.89 -1.54 22.75
CA ILE A 14 9.75 -1.82 21.89
C ILE A 14 10.19 -2.95 20.97
N SER A 15 9.81 -4.18 21.30
CA SER A 15 9.96 -5.37 20.44
C SER A 15 11.28 -5.44 19.63
N ARG A 16 12.36 -4.76 20.09
CA ARG A 16 13.70 -4.90 19.49
C ARG A 16 14.21 -6.34 19.52
N ARG A 17 13.69 -7.17 20.44
CA ARG A 17 13.98 -8.60 20.46
C ARG A 17 13.56 -9.28 19.16
N ASP A 18 12.41 -8.93 18.61
CA ASP A 18 11.90 -9.55 17.39
C ASP A 18 12.65 -9.04 16.14
N PHE A 19 13.07 -7.78 16.16
CA PHE A 19 13.94 -7.21 15.12
C PHE A 19 15.33 -7.89 15.12
N LEU A 20 15.94 -8.10 16.28
CA LEU A 20 17.24 -8.76 16.38
C LEU A 20 17.14 -10.26 16.03
N ASN A 21 16.06 -10.94 16.38
CA ASN A 21 15.88 -12.35 16.05
C ASN A 21 15.58 -12.57 14.55
N GLY A 22 14.75 -11.74 13.92
CA GLY A 22 14.48 -11.82 12.48
C GLY A 22 15.67 -11.36 11.62
N VAL A 23 16.32 -10.26 11.99
CA VAL A 23 17.50 -9.72 11.27
C VAL A 23 18.76 -10.49 11.57
N SER A 24 18.91 -11.07 12.79
CA SER A 24 20.08 -11.90 13.12
C SER A 24 20.13 -13.18 12.30
N VAL A 25 18.98 -13.74 11.93
CA VAL A 25 18.95 -14.89 11.01
C VAL A 25 19.31 -14.47 9.58
N ALA A 26 18.87 -13.29 9.12
CA ALA A 26 19.15 -12.80 7.76
C ALA A 26 20.56 -12.17 7.62
N ILE A 27 21.04 -11.42 8.62
CA ILE A 27 22.37 -10.77 8.59
C ILE A 27 23.48 -11.70 9.12
N GLY A 28 23.18 -12.58 10.06
CA GLY A 28 24.12 -13.60 10.54
C GLY A 28 24.51 -14.58 9.43
N ALA A 29 23.60 -14.91 8.53
CA ALA A 29 23.88 -15.76 7.37
C ALA A 29 24.77 -15.07 6.32
N SER A 30 24.78 -13.74 6.23
CA SER A 30 25.59 -13.00 5.26
C SER A 30 26.98 -12.57 5.74
N LEU A 31 27.28 -12.67 7.05
CA LEU A 31 28.55 -12.22 7.64
C LEU A 31 29.41 -13.37 8.24
N TRP A 32 28.91 -14.61 8.31
CA TRP A 32 29.66 -15.76 8.77
C TRP A 32 29.84 -16.77 7.62
N PRO A 33 31.04 -17.32 7.42
CA PRO A 33 31.18 -18.42 6.47
C PRO A 33 30.34 -19.59 6.96
N PRO A 34 29.47 -20.16 6.12
CA PRO A 34 28.53 -21.20 6.54
C PRO A 34 29.30 -22.47 6.93
N THR A 35 29.05 -22.98 8.14
CA THR A 35 29.37 -24.37 8.45
C THR A 35 28.41 -25.26 7.66
N SER A 36 28.93 -26.28 7.00
CA SER A 36 28.31 -27.07 5.93
C SER A 36 27.02 -27.85 6.27
N ALA A 37 26.43 -27.68 7.45
CA ALA A 37 25.20 -28.37 7.87
C ALA A 37 23.97 -27.46 8.08
N ALA A 38 24.10 -26.13 7.97
CA ALA A 38 22.99 -25.18 8.16
C ALA A 38 22.51 -24.53 6.84
N LYS A 39 22.97 -25.02 5.69
CA LYS A 39 22.81 -24.39 4.36
C LYS A 39 21.41 -24.49 3.75
N ASP A 40 20.53 -25.37 4.23
CA ASP A 40 19.31 -25.74 3.52
C ASP A 40 17.99 -25.32 4.18
N ILE A 41 18.03 -24.63 5.34
CA ILE A 41 16.78 -24.28 6.06
C ILE A 41 16.53 -22.76 5.94
N GLY A 42 15.58 -22.38 5.09
CA GLY A 42 15.12 -21.00 4.97
C GLY A 42 14.33 -20.54 6.20
N ALA A 43 14.28 -19.21 6.43
CA ALA A 43 13.51 -18.65 7.55
C ALA A 43 12.06 -19.16 7.59
N GLN A 44 11.42 -19.29 6.44
CA GLN A 44 10.09 -19.85 6.25
C GLN A 44 9.94 -21.28 6.79
N ASP A 45 11.03 -22.06 6.76
CA ASP A 45 11.04 -23.48 7.11
C ASP A 45 11.31 -23.69 8.62
N LEU A 46 11.59 -22.60 9.36
CA LEU A 46 11.79 -22.65 10.81
C LEU A 46 10.47 -22.80 11.56
N ALA A 47 10.45 -23.68 12.56
CA ALA A 47 9.29 -23.86 13.40
C ALA A 47 8.93 -22.56 14.14
N GLY A 48 7.65 -22.16 14.03
CA GLY A 48 7.14 -20.95 14.67
C GLY A 48 7.42 -19.65 13.91
N TYR A 49 8.04 -19.71 12.73
CA TYR A 49 8.18 -18.53 11.86
C TYR A 49 6.81 -17.94 11.54
N TYR A 50 6.63 -16.65 11.85
CA TYR A 50 5.34 -15.97 11.68
C TYR A 50 5.53 -14.46 11.46
N PRO A 51 5.78 -14.02 10.22
CA PRO A 51 6.12 -12.63 9.90
C PRO A 51 5.08 -11.56 10.31
N PRO A 52 3.75 -11.83 10.39
CA PRO A 52 2.80 -10.82 10.83
C PRO A 52 3.09 -10.24 12.22
N GLN A 53 3.76 -10.97 13.11
CA GLN A 53 4.16 -10.51 14.46
C GLN A 53 5.49 -9.75 14.49
N LEU A 54 6.22 -9.66 13.38
CA LEU A 54 7.48 -8.92 13.32
C LEU A 54 7.20 -7.42 13.34
N ALA A 55 7.81 -6.71 14.28
CA ALA A 55 7.75 -5.26 14.39
C ALA A 55 8.93 -4.59 13.66
N GLY A 56 8.98 -3.26 13.68
CA GLY A 56 10.05 -2.49 13.06
C GLY A 56 9.80 -2.21 11.57
N MET A 57 10.83 -2.38 10.72
CA MET A 57 10.72 -2.11 9.29
C MET A 57 10.11 -3.30 8.57
N ARG A 58 8.97 -3.07 7.92
CA ARG A 58 8.22 -4.06 7.14
C ARG A 58 7.98 -3.55 5.70
N GLY A 59 7.20 -4.29 4.92
CA GLY A 59 7.08 -4.02 3.50
C GLY A 59 8.42 -4.28 2.79
N SER A 60 8.98 -3.30 2.11
CA SER A 60 10.36 -3.40 1.58
C SER A 60 11.36 -3.30 2.74
N HIS A 61 11.55 -4.39 3.44
CA HIS A 61 12.49 -4.57 4.55
C HIS A 61 13.90 -4.96 4.04
N PRO A 62 14.96 -4.87 4.86
CA PRO A 62 16.27 -5.40 4.50
C PRO A 62 16.19 -6.88 4.12
N GLY A 63 16.82 -7.26 3.02
CA GLY A 63 16.79 -8.61 2.43
C GLY A 63 15.77 -8.78 1.31
N SER A 64 14.73 -7.94 1.22
CA SER A 64 13.66 -8.11 0.22
C SER A 64 13.94 -7.43 -1.12
N PHE A 65 14.90 -6.50 -1.23
CA PHE A 65 15.11 -5.70 -2.44
C PHE A 65 16.55 -5.65 -2.97
N GLU A 66 17.52 -6.07 -2.18
CA GLU A 66 18.94 -5.95 -2.50
C GLU A 66 19.33 -6.77 -3.74
N VAL A 67 18.79 -7.99 -3.87
CA VAL A 67 19.01 -8.85 -5.04
C VAL A 67 18.45 -8.19 -6.31
N ALA A 68 17.21 -7.69 -6.27
CA ALA A 68 16.60 -6.99 -7.41
C ALA A 68 17.34 -5.69 -7.78
N HIS A 69 17.85 -4.96 -6.78
CA HIS A 69 18.70 -3.78 -7.03
C HIS A 69 20.07 -4.18 -7.59
N GLY A 70 20.64 -5.30 -7.16
CA GLY A 70 21.84 -5.87 -7.74
C GLY A 70 21.65 -6.19 -9.21
N LEU A 71 20.55 -6.88 -9.57
CA LEU A 71 20.18 -7.18 -10.96
C LEU A 71 20.08 -5.89 -11.80
N ARG A 72 19.34 -4.89 -11.33
CA ARG A 72 19.25 -3.59 -12.00
C ARG A 72 20.61 -2.94 -12.21
N ASN A 73 21.57 -3.15 -11.31
CA ASN A 73 22.91 -2.60 -11.36
C ASN A 73 23.90 -3.50 -12.13
N GLY A 74 23.41 -4.56 -12.82
CA GLY A 74 24.21 -5.41 -13.68
C GLY A 74 24.85 -6.62 -13.00
N VAL A 75 24.46 -6.93 -11.75
CA VAL A 75 24.86 -8.20 -11.11
C VAL A 75 24.13 -9.35 -11.80
N THR A 76 24.85 -10.41 -12.12
CA THR A 76 24.30 -11.63 -12.71
C THR A 76 24.40 -12.79 -11.74
N TRP A 77 23.47 -13.73 -11.84
CA TRP A 77 23.45 -14.96 -11.06
C TRP A 77 23.33 -16.17 -11.99
N ASP A 78 24.23 -17.11 -11.82
CA ASP A 78 24.15 -18.42 -12.47
C ASP A 78 23.47 -19.38 -11.51
N GLY A 79 22.21 -19.75 -11.80
CA GLY A 79 21.42 -20.64 -10.97
C GLY A 79 21.62 -22.09 -11.35
N GLU A 80 21.90 -22.96 -10.36
CA GLU A 80 21.87 -24.39 -10.55
C GLU A 80 20.42 -24.87 -10.69
N ASP A 81 20.14 -25.69 -11.71
CA ASP A 81 18.83 -26.33 -11.85
C ASP A 81 18.66 -27.38 -10.74
N ILE A 82 17.64 -27.18 -9.92
CA ILE A 82 17.34 -28.08 -8.78
C ILE A 82 16.46 -29.26 -9.18
N GLY A 83 16.12 -29.39 -10.45
CA GLY A 83 15.30 -30.50 -10.99
C GLY A 83 13.83 -30.45 -10.62
N GLU A 84 13.32 -29.30 -10.19
CA GLU A 84 11.88 -29.08 -9.95
C GLU A 84 11.21 -28.56 -11.22
N GLU A 85 10.09 -29.17 -11.58
CA GLU A 85 9.27 -28.81 -12.75
C GLU A 85 7.87 -28.40 -12.30
N TYR A 86 7.32 -27.34 -12.90
CA TYR A 86 6.00 -26.80 -12.63
C TYR A 86 5.22 -26.53 -13.92
N ASP A 87 3.89 -26.71 -13.88
CA ASP A 87 3.03 -26.30 -14.98
C ASP A 87 3.00 -24.76 -15.06
N LEU A 88 2.99 -24.09 -13.89
CA LEU A 88 3.00 -22.65 -13.78
C LEU A 88 4.00 -22.18 -12.71
N VAL A 89 4.82 -21.18 -13.05
CA VAL A 89 5.52 -20.35 -12.05
C VAL A 89 4.94 -18.96 -12.05
N VAL A 90 4.60 -18.44 -10.86
CA VAL A 90 4.12 -17.09 -10.65
C VAL A 90 5.20 -16.25 -9.97
N VAL A 91 5.57 -15.13 -10.56
CA VAL A 91 6.57 -14.20 -10.05
C VAL A 91 5.86 -13.08 -9.29
N GLY A 92 5.85 -13.17 -7.97
CA GLY A 92 5.17 -12.27 -7.03
C GLY A 92 3.95 -12.89 -6.36
N GLY A 93 3.96 -12.93 -5.03
CA GLY A 93 2.91 -13.48 -4.17
C GLY A 93 1.91 -12.44 -3.65
N GLY A 94 1.73 -11.31 -4.36
CA GLY A 94 0.68 -10.34 -4.08
C GLY A 94 -0.73 -10.84 -4.48
N ILE A 95 -1.79 -10.06 -4.22
CA ILE A 95 -3.17 -10.43 -4.57
C ILE A 95 -3.28 -10.85 -6.03
N SER A 96 -2.60 -10.15 -6.95
CA SER A 96 -2.62 -10.49 -8.38
C SER A 96 -1.99 -11.86 -8.65
N GLY A 97 -0.80 -12.13 -8.10
CA GLY A 97 -0.13 -13.43 -8.29
C GLY A 97 -0.88 -14.60 -7.63
N LEU A 98 -1.39 -14.40 -6.42
CA LEU A 98 -2.24 -15.38 -5.73
C LEU A 98 -3.53 -15.67 -6.51
N SER A 99 -4.17 -14.62 -7.07
CA SER A 99 -5.35 -14.77 -7.93
C SER A 99 -5.03 -15.49 -9.23
N ALA A 100 -3.86 -15.23 -9.85
CA ALA A 100 -3.42 -15.94 -11.05
C ALA A 100 -3.23 -17.43 -10.78
N ALA A 101 -2.56 -17.81 -9.69
CA ALA A 101 -2.43 -19.20 -9.27
C ALA A 101 -3.79 -19.86 -9.02
N TYR A 102 -4.72 -19.14 -8.37
CA TYR A 102 -6.08 -19.61 -8.13
C TYR A 102 -6.85 -19.85 -9.43
N PHE A 103 -6.86 -18.91 -10.37
CA PHE A 103 -7.56 -19.06 -11.65
C PHE A 103 -6.93 -20.14 -12.52
N TYR A 104 -5.61 -20.25 -12.54
CA TYR A 104 -4.91 -21.30 -13.27
C TYR A 104 -5.29 -22.69 -12.73
N ARG A 105 -5.30 -22.85 -11.39
CA ARG A 105 -5.74 -24.10 -10.75
C ARG A 105 -7.21 -24.43 -11.07
N GLN A 106 -8.08 -23.42 -11.15
CA GLN A 106 -9.47 -23.64 -11.58
C GLN A 106 -9.56 -24.13 -13.03
N ALA A 107 -8.76 -23.55 -13.92
CA ALA A 107 -8.76 -23.91 -15.34
C ALA A 107 -8.13 -25.29 -15.61
N MET A 108 -6.99 -25.61 -14.97
CA MET A 108 -6.19 -26.81 -15.24
C MET A 108 -6.46 -27.96 -14.27
N GLY A 109 -7.21 -27.71 -13.20
CA GLY A 109 -7.53 -28.70 -12.17
C GLY A 109 -6.58 -28.71 -10.97
N ASN A 110 -6.98 -29.40 -9.90
CA ASN A 110 -6.27 -29.40 -8.62
C ASN A 110 -4.89 -30.12 -8.67
N ALA A 111 -4.60 -30.86 -9.70
CA ALA A 111 -3.32 -31.57 -9.89
C ALA A 111 -2.24 -30.67 -10.50
N ALA A 112 -2.60 -29.48 -11.03
CA ALA A 112 -1.66 -28.54 -11.62
C ALA A 112 -0.58 -28.15 -10.60
N ARG A 113 0.68 -28.30 -10.99
CA ARG A 113 1.85 -27.96 -10.15
C ARG A 113 2.18 -26.48 -10.31
N ILE A 114 1.99 -25.72 -9.26
CA ILE A 114 2.15 -24.26 -9.26
C ILE A 114 3.17 -23.84 -8.21
N LEU A 115 4.17 -23.05 -8.60
CA LEU A 115 5.12 -22.40 -7.70
C LEU A 115 4.92 -20.90 -7.73
N ILE A 116 4.72 -20.29 -6.58
CA ILE A 116 4.70 -18.82 -6.40
C ILE A 116 6.01 -18.43 -5.72
N LEU A 117 6.77 -17.51 -6.34
CA LEU A 117 8.03 -16.98 -5.82
C LEU A 117 7.81 -15.52 -5.36
N ASP A 118 8.08 -15.21 -4.10
CA ASP A 118 8.01 -13.85 -3.56
C ASP A 118 9.33 -13.45 -2.90
N ASN A 119 9.78 -12.23 -3.16
CA ASN A 119 11.02 -11.68 -2.61
C ASN A 119 10.88 -11.18 -1.16
N HIS A 120 9.66 -11.07 -0.64
CA HIS A 120 9.40 -10.71 0.75
C HIS A 120 9.40 -11.94 1.66
N ASP A 121 9.47 -11.67 2.95
CA ASP A 121 9.38 -12.67 4.03
C ASP A 121 7.95 -13.11 4.33
N ASP A 122 6.96 -12.53 3.66
CA ASP A 122 5.54 -12.83 3.77
C ASP A 122 4.85 -12.63 2.43
N PHE A 123 3.78 -13.39 2.16
CA PHE A 123 2.93 -13.25 0.99
C PHE A 123 1.96 -12.05 1.12
N GLY A 124 1.18 -11.79 0.07
CA GLY A 124 0.16 -10.74 0.00
C GLY A 124 0.64 -9.44 -0.68
N GLY A 125 1.93 -9.29 -0.95
CA GLY A 125 2.47 -8.06 -1.56
C GLY A 125 2.18 -6.84 -0.67
N HIS A 126 1.42 -5.84 -1.17
CA HIS A 126 0.99 -4.69 -0.38
C HIS A 126 -0.12 -5.02 0.64
N ALA A 127 -0.78 -6.16 0.52
CA ALA A 127 -1.78 -6.64 1.48
C ALA A 127 -1.08 -7.33 2.65
N LYS A 128 -0.35 -6.56 3.46
CA LYS A 128 0.39 -7.01 4.64
C LYS A 128 -0.45 -6.90 5.90
N ARG A 129 -0.31 -7.91 6.75
CA ARG A 129 -0.87 -7.95 8.10
C ARG A 129 0.20 -7.61 9.12
N ASN A 130 -0.14 -6.78 10.09
CA ASN A 130 0.68 -6.55 11.27
C ASN A 130 -0.08 -6.99 12.51
N GLU A 131 0.56 -7.77 13.37
CA GLU A 131 0.00 -8.24 14.63
C GLU A 131 0.84 -7.76 15.80
N PHE A 132 0.15 -7.36 16.85
CA PHE A 132 0.73 -7.05 18.14
C PHE A 132 0.03 -7.86 19.21
N GLU A 133 0.73 -8.17 20.28
CA GLU A 133 0.17 -8.79 21.47
C GLU A 133 0.43 -7.89 22.68
N ILE A 134 -0.62 -7.56 23.41
CA ILE A 134 -0.53 -6.76 24.63
C ILE A 134 -1.52 -7.31 25.66
N ASP A 135 -1.03 -7.66 26.86
CA ASP A 135 -1.81 -8.20 27.96
C ASP A 135 -2.70 -9.40 27.56
N GLY A 136 -2.17 -10.27 26.68
CA GLY A 136 -2.86 -11.45 26.15
C GLY A 136 -3.92 -11.14 25.10
N ARG A 137 -4.02 -9.89 24.62
CA ARG A 137 -4.94 -9.47 23.58
C ARG A 137 -4.21 -9.31 22.24
N LEU A 138 -4.76 -9.94 21.21
CA LEU A 138 -4.34 -9.76 19.83
C LEU A 138 -4.85 -8.40 19.31
N MET A 139 -3.94 -7.58 18.80
CA MET A 139 -4.23 -6.34 18.11
C MET A 139 -3.74 -6.45 16.67
N ILE A 140 -4.59 -6.09 15.72
CA ILE A 140 -4.34 -6.28 14.29
C ILE A 140 -4.35 -4.92 13.60
N GLY A 141 -3.43 -4.73 12.65
CA GLY A 141 -3.39 -3.57 11.78
C GLY A 141 -3.06 -3.97 10.34
N TYR A 142 -3.39 -3.12 9.39
CA TYR A 142 -3.06 -3.30 7.98
C TYR A 142 -1.75 -2.59 7.61
N GLY A 143 -0.96 -3.21 6.74
CA GLY A 143 0.35 -2.69 6.34
C GLY A 143 0.41 -2.10 4.93
N GLY A 144 -0.74 -1.94 4.27
CA GLY A 144 -0.79 -1.40 2.90
C GLY A 144 -2.22 -1.25 2.41
N THR A 145 -2.67 -2.16 1.54
CA THR A 145 -4.03 -2.06 0.98
C THR A 145 -5.10 -2.27 2.05
N MET A 146 -5.99 -1.30 2.17
CA MET A 146 -6.84 -1.12 3.33
C MET A 146 -8.22 -1.77 3.19
N LEU A 147 -8.95 -1.48 2.12
CA LEU A 147 -10.36 -1.87 1.97
C LEU A 147 -10.68 -2.43 0.57
N LEU A 148 -11.81 -3.10 0.47
CA LEU A 148 -12.49 -3.36 -0.79
C LEU A 148 -13.34 -2.12 -1.09
N GLU A 149 -12.93 -1.31 -2.05
CA GLU A 149 -13.61 -0.04 -2.35
C GLU A 149 -14.82 -0.29 -3.24
N ALA A 150 -16.01 0.06 -2.79
CA ALA A 150 -17.29 -0.08 -3.49
C ALA A 150 -17.45 -1.44 -4.23
N PRO A 151 -17.40 -2.59 -3.51
CA PRO A 151 -17.37 -3.92 -4.14
C PRO A 151 -18.62 -4.25 -4.96
N GLY A 152 -19.72 -3.53 -4.78
CA GLY A 152 -20.91 -3.60 -5.62
C GLY A 152 -20.66 -3.15 -7.05
N GLY A 153 -19.68 -2.27 -7.29
CA GLY A 153 -19.23 -1.82 -8.60
C GLY A 153 -18.20 -2.74 -9.28
N TYR A 154 -17.64 -3.72 -8.57
CA TYR A 154 -16.57 -4.58 -9.10
C TYR A 154 -16.95 -5.32 -10.38
N PRO A 155 -15.98 -5.57 -11.28
CA PRO A 155 -16.16 -6.46 -12.42
C PRO A 155 -16.62 -7.86 -12.02
N ALA A 156 -17.31 -8.55 -12.93
CA ALA A 156 -17.92 -9.85 -12.66
C ALA A 156 -16.92 -10.90 -12.13
N VAL A 157 -15.69 -10.89 -12.64
CA VAL A 157 -14.64 -11.83 -12.22
C VAL A 157 -14.17 -11.55 -10.78
N ALA A 158 -14.01 -10.29 -10.41
CA ALA A 158 -13.63 -9.91 -9.05
C ALA A 158 -14.75 -10.23 -8.05
N LYS A 159 -16.01 -9.89 -8.36
CA LYS A 159 -17.19 -10.29 -7.58
C LYS A 159 -17.30 -11.80 -7.38
N ARG A 160 -17.03 -12.56 -8.45
CA ARG A 160 -17.04 -14.01 -8.39
C ARG A 160 -15.97 -14.54 -7.43
N LEU A 161 -14.73 -14.06 -7.56
CA LEU A 161 -13.63 -14.49 -6.70
C LEU A 161 -13.91 -14.18 -5.22
N ILE A 162 -14.34 -12.96 -4.90
CA ILE A 162 -14.68 -12.55 -3.53
C ILE A 162 -15.74 -13.51 -2.93
N ARG A 163 -16.79 -13.82 -3.69
CA ARG A 163 -17.82 -14.76 -3.25
C ARG A 163 -17.28 -16.19 -3.09
N GLU A 164 -16.43 -16.67 -4.00
CA GLU A 164 -15.83 -18.01 -3.95
C GLU A 164 -14.87 -18.15 -2.76
N LEU A 165 -14.26 -17.05 -2.30
CA LEU A 165 -13.46 -17.00 -1.08
C LEU A 165 -14.31 -16.94 0.19
N GLY A 166 -15.63 -16.93 0.09
CA GLY A 166 -16.54 -16.86 1.23
C GLY A 166 -16.64 -15.49 1.88
N ILE A 167 -16.32 -14.43 1.13
CA ILE A 167 -16.46 -13.04 1.61
C ILE A 167 -17.88 -12.57 1.32
N ASP A 168 -18.67 -12.40 2.37
CA ASP A 168 -19.99 -11.77 2.34
C ASP A 168 -19.85 -10.27 2.60
N THR A 169 -20.00 -9.45 1.57
CA THR A 169 -19.90 -7.99 1.68
C THR A 169 -20.99 -7.40 2.58
N GLN A 170 -22.15 -8.05 2.70
CA GLN A 170 -23.23 -7.59 3.60
C GLN A 170 -22.85 -7.73 5.07
N ARG A 171 -21.96 -8.66 5.41
CA ARG A 171 -21.48 -8.86 6.78
C ARG A 171 -20.76 -7.61 7.33
N PHE A 172 -20.10 -6.81 6.48
CA PHE A 172 -19.40 -5.60 6.90
C PHE A 172 -20.33 -4.51 7.44
N TYR A 173 -21.60 -4.45 7.00
CA TYR A 173 -22.58 -3.50 7.53
C TYR A 173 -22.88 -3.71 9.03
N THR A 174 -22.62 -4.89 9.56
CA THR A 174 -22.78 -5.21 10.99
C THR A 174 -21.44 -5.41 11.72
N ALA A 175 -20.34 -5.66 10.98
CA ALA A 175 -19.01 -5.82 11.54
C ALA A 175 -18.35 -4.48 11.85
N PHE A 176 -18.64 -3.47 11.05
CA PHE A 176 -18.10 -2.12 11.17
C PHE A 176 -19.03 -1.25 12.04
N ASP A 177 -18.54 -0.82 13.20
CA ASP A 177 -19.26 0.06 14.12
C ASP A 177 -19.12 1.52 13.68
N ARG A 178 -20.05 1.98 12.83
CA ARG A 178 -19.97 3.31 12.20
C ARG A 178 -20.10 4.45 13.20
N ASP A 179 -20.74 4.21 14.32
CA ASP A 179 -21.10 5.23 15.28
C ASP A 179 -20.17 5.27 16.50
N LEU A 180 -19.18 4.36 16.60
CA LEU A 180 -18.32 4.24 17.78
C LEU A 180 -17.70 5.58 18.18
N TYR A 181 -17.00 6.24 17.27
CA TYR A 181 -16.28 7.47 17.59
C TYR A 181 -17.21 8.66 17.79
N ASP A 182 -18.25 8.78 16.99
CA ASP A 182 -19.25 9.85 17.13
C ASP A 182 -20.04 9.69 18.44
N SER A 183 -20.37 8.46 18.86
CA SER A 183 -21.04 8.17 20.12
C SER A 183 -20.23 8.56 21.36
N LEU A 184 -18.89 8.63 21.22
CA LEU A 184 -17.95 9.07 22.24
C LEU A 184 -17.62 10.58 22.13
N GLY A 185 -18.30 11.31 21.24
CA GLY A 185 -18.08 12.74 21.02
C GLY A 185 -16.77 13.06 20.33
N LEU A 186 -16.17 12.11 19.62
CA LEU A 186 -14.91 12.34 18.90
C LEU A 186 -15.17 12.89 17.51
N SER A 187 -14.27 13.71 17.03
CA SER A 187 -14.34 14.37 15.72
C SER A 187 -13.02 14.26 14.95
N ARG A 188 -13.03 14.71 13.71
CA ARG A 188 -11.81 14.93 12.94
C ARG A 188 -11.12 16.20 13.40
N GLY A 189 -9.83 16.36 13.06
CA GLY A 189 -9.08 17.56 13.34
C GLY A 189 -7.95 17.81 12.35
N ILE A 190 -7.28 18.95 12.55
CA ILE A 190 -6.05 19.30 11.82
C ILE A 190 -4.97 19.65 12.84
N PHE A 191 -3.79 19.03 12.68
CA PHE A 191 -2.62 19.40 13.46
C PHE A 191 -1.70 20.29 12.62
N PHE A 192 -1.51 21.51 13.07
CA PHE A 192 -0.57 22.50 12.54
C PHE A 192 0.75 22.32 13.26
N ASP A 193 1.84 22.07 12.55
CA ASP A 193 3.16 21.96 13.15
C ASP A 193 3.89 23.33 13.18
N LYS A 194 4.76 23.50 14.16
CA LYS A 194 5.47 24.77 14.36
C LYS A 194 6.46 25.10 13.24
N GLU A 195 6.99 24.10 12.56
CA GLU A 195 7.96 24.26 11.48
C GLU A 195 7.31 24.92 10.25
N THR A 196 6.05 24.60 9.98
CA THR A 196 5.29 25.11 8.83
C THR A 196 4.45 26.34 9.18
N PHE A 197 3.84 26.35 10.40
CA PHE A 197 2.83 27.33 10.80
C PHE A 197 3.23 28.21 12.01
N GLY A 198 4.48 28.08 12.50
CA GLY A 198 5.02 28.90 13.58
C GLY A 198 4.71 28.39 15.00
N SER A 199 3.65 27.61 15.19
CA SER A 199 3.30 27.00 16.48
C SER A 199 2.63 25.65 16.30
N ASP A 200 2.81 24.75 17.29
CA ASP A 200 2.04 23.52 17.36
C ASP A 200 0.61 23.81 17.81
N HIS A 201 -0.38 23.39 17.03
CA HIS A 201 -1.78 23.59 17.36
C HIS A 201 -2.64 22.47 16.79
N LEU A 202 -3.44 21.83 17.64
CA LEU A 202 -4.46 20.86 17.23
C LEU A 202 -5.83 21.55 17.22
N ALA A 203 -6.40 21.73 16.04
CA ALA A 203 -7.78 22.17 15.86
C ALA A 203 -8.67 20.94 15.70
N VAL A 204 -9.61 20.71 16.61
CA VAL A 204 -10.58 19.62 16.57
C VAL A 204 -11.91 20.15 16.07
N GLY A 205 -12.55 19.41 15.16
CA GLY A 205 -13.76 19.79 14.47
C GLY A 205 -13.52 20.08 12.97
N ASP A 206 -14.58 20.44 12.29
CA ASP A 206 -14.53 20.76 10.86
C ASP A 206 -13.98 22.20 10.66
N VAL A 207 -12.93 22.32 9.87
CA VAL A 207 -12.35 23.64 9.51
C VAL A 207 -13.24 24.48 8.58
N THR A 208 -14.31 23.90 8.03
CA THR A 208 -15.36 24.68 7.38
C THR A 208 -16.17 25.49 8.40
N ASN A 209 -16.15 25.07 9.67
CA ASN A 209 -16.79 25.81 10.75
C ASN A 209 -15.95 27.04 11.12
N PRO A 210 -16.50 28.28 10.96
CA PRO A 210 -15.80 29.52 11.29
C PRO A 210 -15.29 29.56 12.72
N GLU A 211 -15.96 28.92 13.68
CA GLU A 211 -15.52 28.89 15.08
C GLU A 211 -14.22 28.09 15.25
N VAL A 212 -14.06 26.98 14.55
CA VAL A 212 -12.82 26.19 14.53
C VAL A 212 -11.71 27.01 13.85
N LEU A 213 -12.02 27.61 12.70
CA LEU A 213 -11.05 28.38 11.91
C LEU A 213 -10.52 29.62 12.65
N LYS A 214 -11.28 30.22 13.55
CA LYS A 214 -10.83 31.40 14.35
C LYS A 214 -9.55 31.09 15.15
N HIS A 215 -9.41 29.89 15.66
CA HIS A 215 -8.37 29.54 16.63
C HIS A 215 -7.11 28.93 16.01
N VAL A 216 -7.11 28.63 14.69
CA VAL A 216 -5.92 28.05 14.02
C VAL A 216 -4.80 29.11 13.86
N PRO A 217 -3.52 28.69 13.80
CA PRO A 217 -2.37 29.58 13.73
C PRO A 217 -2.12 30.09 12.28
N LEU A 218 -3.11 30.78 11.72
CA LEU A 218 -3.07 31.36 10.38
C LEU A 218 -3.38 32.87 10.45
N SER A 219 -2.88 33.60 9.47
CA SER A 219 -3.24 35.02 9.28
C SER A 219 -4.74 35.20 9.00
N ALA A 220 -5.24 36.43 9.20
CA ALA A 220 -6.64 36.76 8.91
C ALA A 220 -6.97 36.52 7.41
N ASP A 221 -6.04 36.85 6.51
CA ASP A 221 -6.19 36.68 5.08
C ASP A 221 -6.30 35.19 4.71
N ALA A 222 -5.41 34.33 5.25
CA ALA A 222 -5.44 32.90 5.03
C ALA A 222 -6.73 32.24 5.56
N LYS A 223 -7.22 32.68 6.72
CA LYS A 223 -8.52 32.25 7.27
C LYS A 223 -9.68 32.65 6.35
N GLY A 224 -9.65 33.89 5.84
CA GLY A 224 -10.64 34.39 4.88
C GLY A 224 -10.63 33.58 3.58
N ASP A 225 -9.45 33.29 3.05
CA ASP A 225 -9.27 32.46 1.84
C ASP A 225 -9.81 31.05 2.03
N LEU A 226 -9.47 30.38 3.13
CA LEU A 226 -9.97 29.03 3.45
C LEU A 226 -11.48 29.03 3.64
N SER A 227 -12.03 30.01 4.39
CA SER A 227 -13.47 30.12 4.59
C SER A 227 -14.22 30.26 3.27
N ARG A 228 -13.75 31.15 2.39
CA ARG A 228 -14.34 31.38 1.06
C ARG A 228 -14.22 30.15 0.16
N LEU A 229 -13.06 29.48 0.15
CA LEU A 229 -12.84 28.31 -0.68
C LEU A 229 -13.66 27.11 -0.19
N LEU A 230 -13.73 26.87 1.12
CA LEU A 230 -14.42 25.72 1.70
C LEU A 230 -15.95 25.88 1.73
N ALA A 231 -16.47 27.10 1.62
CA ALA A 231 -17.88 27.35 1.37
C ALA A 231 -18.31 26.78 -0.02
N ASP A 232 -17.35 26.67 -0.94
CA ASP A 232 -17.51 26.08 -2.29
C ASP A 232 -18.77 26.59 -3.03
N GLU A 233 -18.99 27.91 -3.04
CA GLU A 233 -20.20 28.53 -3.58
C GLU A 233 -20.15 28.74 -5.09
N ARG A 234 -18.98 28.61 -5.73
CA ARG A 234 -18.79 28.82 -7.18
C ARG A 234 -17.56 28.15 -7.73
N HIS A 235 -17.53 27.94 -9.06
CA HIS A 235 -16.31 27.70 -9.82
C HIS A 235 -15.67 29.03 -10.30
N TYR A 236 -14.44 28.95 -10.83
CA TYR A 236 -13.63 30.09 -11.25
C TYR A 236 -13.25 30.06 -12.74
N LEU A 237 -14.13 29.52 -13.62
CA LEU A 237 -13.89 29.33 -15.06
C LEU A 237 -14.96 29.97 -15.94
N ASP A 238 -15.60 31.07 -15.49
CA ASP A 238 -16.65 31.74 -16.26
C ASP A 238 -16.13 32.33 -17.57
N ASP A 239 -14.88 32.77 -17.60
CA ASP A 239 -14.19 33.33 -18.77
C ASP A 239 -13.62 32.25 -19.72
N VAL A 240 -13.63 30.97 -19.30
CA VAL A 240 -13.14 29.84 -20.11
C VAL A 240 -14.31 29.20 -20.86
N PRO A 241 -14.28 29.19 -22.22
CA PRO A 241 -15.33 28.54 -22.99
C PRO A 241 -15.54 27.07 -22.58
N PRO A 242 -16.78 26.56 -22.43
CA PRO A 242 -17.06 25.21 -21.96
C PRO A 242 -16.24 24.11 -22.65
N ALA A 243 -16.13 24.17 -23.98
CA ALA A 243 -15.35 23.21 -24.77
C ALA A 243 -13.82 23.19 -24.46
N LYS A 244 -13.30 24.20 -23.76
CA LYS A 244 -11.88 24.30 -23.39
C LYS A 244 -11.62 24.00 -21.91
N ARG A 245 -12.65 23.87 -21.08
CA ARG A 245 -12.52 23.73 -19.63
C ARG A 245 -11.78 22.44 -19.23
N VAL A 246 -12.11 21.32 -19.86
CA VAL A 246 -11.45 20.02 -19.59
C VAL A 246 -9.96 20.10 -19.90
N ASP A 247 -9.58 20.58 -21.08
CA ASP A 247 -8.16 20.71 -21.48
C ASP A 247 -7.40 21.68 -20.56
N TYR A 248 -8.02 22.79 -20.16
CA TYR A 248 -7.45 23.72 -19.20
C TYR A 248 -7.17 23.03 -17.84
N LEU A 249 -8.16 22.33 -17.29
CA LEU A 249 -8.04 21.68 -15.98
C LEU A 249 -7.06 20.51 -15.97
N VAL A 250 -6.93 19.77 -17.08
CA VAL A 250 -5.93 18.69 -17.23
C VAL A 250 -4.51 19.25 -17.21
N ARG A 251 -4.29 20.43 -17.78
CA ARG A 251 -2.95 21.04 -17.91
C ARG A 251 -2.55 21.92 -16.73
N THR A 252 -3.48 22.24 -15.86
CA THR A 252 -3.29 23.15 -14.72
C THR A 252 -3.26 22.34 -13.44
N SER A 253 -2.23 22.51 -12.60
CA SER A 253 -2.23 21.89 -11.28
C SER A 253 -3.33 22.50 -10.40
N TYR A 254 -3.83 21.75 -9.43
CA TYR A 254 -4.84 22.25 -8.50
C TYR A 254 -4.34 23.47 -7.73
N GLN A 255 -3.05 23.48 -7.34
CA GLN A 255 -2.43 24.64 -6.71
C GLN A 255 -2.45 25.87 -7.62
N ALA A 256 -2.07 25.73 -8.89
CA ALA A 256 -2.10 26.84 -9.84
C ALA A 256 -3.54 27.35 -10.06
N TYR A 257 -4.51 26.44 -10.19
CA TYR A 257 -5.92 26.80 -10.27
C TYR A 257 -6.41 27.59 -9.07
N LEU A 258 -6.10 27.13 -7.84
CA LEU A 258 -6.48 27.84 -6.61
C LEU A 258 -5.80 29.21 -6.49
N LYS A 259 -4.53 29.30 -6.85
CA LYS A 259 -3.75 30.54 -6.74
C LYS A 259 -4.19 31.56 -7.80
N GLU A 260 -4.22 31.15 -9.06
CA GLU A 260 -4.41 32.06 -10.19
C GLU A 260 -5.89 32.39 -10.47
N ARG A 261 -6.79 31.42 -10.21
CA ARG A 261 -8.22 31.57 -10.49
C ARG A 261 -9.04 31.90 -9.25
N ALA A 262 -8.82 31.17 -8.15
CA ALA A 262 -9.55 31.41 -6.92
C ALA A 262 -8.89 32.49 -6.02
N GLY A 263 -7.67 32.93 -6.34
CA GLY A 263 -6.96 33.96 -5.56
C GLY A 263 -6.60 33.51 -4.14
N ILE A 264 -6.28 32.22 -3.96
CA ILE A 264 -5.91 31.67 -2.66
C ILE A 264 -4.42 31.94 -2.38
N GLY A 265 -4.13 32.53 -1.24
CA GLY A 265 -2.78 32.87 -0.82
C GLY A 265 -1.93 31.67 -0.40
N ASP A 266 -0.61 31.85 -0.42
CA ASP A 266 0.35 30.77 -0.18
C ASP A 266 0.22 30.12 1.21
N GLU A 267 -0.19 30.87 2.24
CA GLU A 267 -0.38 30.33 3.59
C GLU A 267 -1.59 29.39 3.66
N ALA A 268 -2.71 29.74 3.03
CA ALA A 268 -3.88 28.88 2.91
C ALA A 268 -3.58 27.63 2.07
N LEU A 269 -2.80 27.77 0.99
CA LEU A 269 -2.38 26.63 0.15
C LEU A 269 -1.55 25.60 0.93
N LYS A 270 -0.73 26.01 1.93
CA LYS A 270 0.01 25.06 2.79
C LYS A 270 -0.92 24.12 3.57
N VAL A 271 -2.10 24.59 3.97
CA VAL A 271 -3.09 23.76 4.69
C VAL A 271 -3.64 22.66 3.78
N LEU A 272 -3.78 22.97 2.49
CA LEU A 272 -4.34 22.06 1.49
C LEU A 272 -3.29 21.13 0.84
N GLU A 273 -1.99 21.47 0.99
CA GLU A 273 -0.88 20.85 0.27
C GLU A 273 -0.88 19.33 0.35
N SER A 274 -1.07 18.77 1.54
CA SER A 274 -1.04 17.31 1.76
C SER A 274 -2.39 16.61 1.57
N ARG A 275 -3.46 17.35 1.31
CA ARG A 275 -4.82 16.79 1.23
C ARG A 275 -4.95 15.62 0.23
N PRO A 276 -4.38 15.70 -0.99
CA PRO A 276 -4.49 14.60 -1.96
C PRO A 276 -3.47 13.48 -1.76
N ARG A 277 -2.46 13.63 -0.90
CA ARG A 277 -1.32 12.70 -0.84
C ARG A 277 -1.71 11.28 -0.51
N SER A 278 -2.67 11.04 0.37
CA SER A 278 -3.08 9.69 0.78
C SER A 278 -3.83 8.93 -0.31
N VAL A 279 -4.47 9.64 -1.23
CA VAL A 279 -5.25 9.04 -2.34
C VAL A 279 -4.46 9.09 -3.65
N TRP A 280 -3.94 10.27 -4.01
CA TRP A 280 -3.30 10.52 -5.30
C TRP A 280 -1.77 10.48 -5.26
N ALA A 281 -1.18 10.27 -4.08
CA ALA A 281 0.26 10.18 -3.84
C ALA A 281 1.08 11.41 -4.26
N VAL A 282 0.45 12.53 -4.55
CA VAL A 282 1.07 13.83 -4.86
C VAL A 282 0.42 14.93 -4.04
N GLY A 283 1.09 16.08 -3.88
CA GLY A 283 0.50 17.30 -3.33
C GLY A 283 -0.37 18.02 -4.35
N ILE A 284 -1.02 19.11 -3.92
CA ILE A 284 -1.84 19.96 -4.81
C ILE A 284 -1.02 20.59 -5.96
N ASP A 285 0.28 20.69 -5.79
CA ASP A 285 1.24 21.24 -6.76
C ASP A 285 1.40 20.37 -8.02
N ALA A 286 1.25 19.05 -7.87
CA ALA A 286 1.39 18.09 -8.96
C ALA A 286 0.07 17.37 -9.32
N LEU A 287 -1.01 17.60 -8.55
CA LEU A 287 -2.33 17.07 -8.87
C LEU A 287 -3.00 17.93 -9.95
N PRO A 288 -3.45 17.39 -11.09
CA PRO A 288 -4.24 18.14 -12.06
C PRO A 288 -5.56 18.65 -11.45
N ALA A 289 -5.93 19.88 -11.78
CA ALA A 289 -7.19 20.46 -11.33
C ALA A 289 -8.42 19.66 -11.80
N ARG A 290 -8.32 18.96 -12.95
CA ARG A 290 -9.34 18.02 -13.43
C ARG A 290 -9.55 16.87 -12.46
N THR A 291 -8.45 16.31 -11.91
CA THR A 291 -8.50 15.24 -10.91
C THR A 291 -9.06 15.75 -9.57
N ALA A 292 -8.66 16.96 -9.16
CA ALA A 292 -9.21 17.61 -7.96
C ALA A 292 -10.73 17.82 -8.08
N TRP A 293 -11.22 18.25 -9.28
CA TRP A 293 -12.65 18.37 -9.55
C TRP A 293 -13.37 17.02 -9.43
N SER A 294 -12.84 15.94 -10.03
CA SER A 294 -13.49 14.63 -9.96
C SER A 294 -13.45 14.03 -8.54
N SER A 295 -12.49 14.44 -7.72
CA SER A 295 -12.38 14.03 -6.31
C SER A 295 -13.22 14.88 -5.35
N GLY A 296 -14.09 15.76 -5.84
CA GLY A 296 -14.93 16.60 -5.00
C GLY A 296 -14.16 17.62 -4.15
N TYR A 297 -12.96 18.05 -4.59
CA TYR A 297 -12.22 19.09 -3.90
C TYR A 297 -12.83 20.46 -4.15
N PRO A 298 -12.74 21.42 -3.20
CA PRO A 298 -13.42 22.71 -3.29
C PRO A 298 -12.92 23.61 -4.43
N GLY A 299 -13.76 24.55 -4.83
CA GLY A 299 -13.47 25.53 -5.88
C GLY A 299 -14.08 25.18 -7.23
N PHE A 300 -14.96 24.17 -7.29
CA PHE A 300 -15.58 23.70 -8.53
C PHE A 300 -17.11 23.58 -8.44
N ALA A 301 -17.75 24.28 -7.49
CA ALA A 301 -19.20 24.22 -7.33
C ALA A 301 -19.91 24.54 -8.67
N ASP A 302 -20.96 23.79 -8.96
CA ASP A 302 -21.78 23.89 -10.18
C ASP A 302 -21.02 23.77 -11.51
N LEU A 303 -19.75 23.34 -11.49
CA LEU A 303 -18.97 23.10 -12.70
C LEU A 303 -19.35 21.76 -13.34
N ASP A 304 -20.16 21.82 -14.38
CA ASP A 304 -20.42 20.67 -15.24
C ASP A 304 -19.40 20.62 -16.39
N LEU A 305 -18.69 19.50 -16.48
CA LEU A 305 -17.73 19.22 -17.56
C LEU A 305 -18.30 18.27 -18.62
N GLY A 306 -19.53 17.81 -18.46
CA GLY A 306 -20.18 16.83 -19.36
C GLY A 306 -19.53 15.44 -19.33
N ILE A 307 -18.75 15.13 -18.31
CA ILE A 307 -18.04 13.86 -18.11
C ILE A 307 -18.26 13.37 -16.68
N PRO A 308 -18.24 12.05 -16.43
CA PRO A 308 -18.40 11.50 -15.08
C PRO A 308 -17.33 12.05 -14.11
N SER A 309 -17.69 12.21 -12.85
CA SER A 309 -16.75 12.46 -11.76
C SER A 309 -16.63 11.22 -10.88
N TYR A 310 -15.43 10.97 -10.34
CA TYR A 310 -15.12 9.79 -9.53
C TYR A 310 -15.96 9.72 -8.24
N ASP A 311 -16.15 10.84 -7.54
CA ASP A 311 -16.82 10.87 -6.23
C ASP A 311 -18.32 11.21 -6.25
N ARG A 312 -18.89 11.54 -7.40
CA ARG A 312 -20.31 11.97 -7.47
C ARG A 312 -21.31 10.82 -7.46
N GLU A 313 -20.81 9.58 -7.60
CA GLU A 313 -21.63 8.36 -7.57
C GLU A 313 -21.19 7.43 -6.43
N GLU A 314 -20.90 7.94 -5.25
CA GLU A 314 -20.62 7.11 -4.10
C GLU A 314 -21.87 6.32 -3.72
N THR A 315 -21.97 5.10 -4.24
CA THR A 315 -23.11 4.22 -4.05
C THR A 315 -22.96 3.34 -2.80
N GLU A 316 -21.76 3.19 -2.26
CA GLU A 316 -21.47 2.31 -1.12
C GLU A 316 -20.55 2.98 -0.11
N PRO A 317 -20.79 2.77 1.22
CA PRO A 317 -19.95 3.34 2.26
C PRO A 317 -18.58 2.64 2.36
N ASN A 318 -17.55 3.35 2.84
CA ASN A 318 -16.20 2.84 3.07
C ASN A 318 -16.10 1.95 4.33
N ILE A 319 -16.83 0.85 4.36
CA ILE A 319 -16.92 -0.09 5.50
C ILE A 319 -16.40 -1.50 5.20
N PHE A 320 -16.09 -1.81 3.94
CA PHE A 320 -15.69 -3.16 3.51
C PHE A 320 -14.22 -3.41 3.87
N HIS A 321 -13.97 -3.52 5.17
CA HIS A 321 -12.65 -3.50 5.76
C HIS A 321 -12.49 -4.67 6.73
N PHE A 322 -11.52 -5.57 6.47
CA PHE A 322 -11.07 -6.53 7.48
C PHE A 322 -10.18 -5.82 8.51
N PRO A 323 -10.03 -6.34 9.73
CA PRO A 323 -9.11 -5.74 10.71
C PRO A 323 -7.66 -5.59 10.21
N ASP A 324 -7.22 -6.46 9.29
CA ASP A 324 -5.92 -6.41 8.63
C ASP A 324 -5.98 -5.88 7.19
N GLY A 325 -7.09 -5.23 6.81
CA GLY A 325 -7.34 -4.81 5.45
C GLY A 325 -7.41 -5.98 4.49
N ASN A 326 -6.93 -5.80 3.26
CA ASN A 326 -6.99 -6.86 2.24
C ASN A 326 -5.97 -8.00 2.45
N ALA A 327 -5.21 -7.99 3.56
CA ALA A 327 -4.39 -9.15 3.93
C ALA A 327 -5.26 -10.40 4.16
N SER A 328 -6.47 -10.25 4.72
CA SER A 328 -7.43 -11.36 4.83
C SER A 328 -7.86 -11.92 3.48
N VAL A 329 -7.96 -11.10 2.41
CA VAL A 329 -8.20 -11.59 1.04
C VAL A 329 -7.05 -12.46 0.55
N ALA A 330 -5.80 -12.01 0.73
CA ALA A 330 -4.62 -12.80 0.38
C ALA A 330 -4.55 -14.10 1.19
N ARG A 331 -4.85 -14.05 2.48
CA ARG A 331 -4.88 -15.22 3.37
C ARG A 331 -5.96 -16.22 2.98
N LEU A 332 -7.13 -15.76 2.57
CA LEU A 332 -8.21 -16.62 2.05
C LEU A 332 -7.79 -17.31 0.74
N LEU A 333 -7.13 -16.61 -0.18
CA LEU A 333 -6.55 -17.19 -1.40
C LEU A 333 -5.54 -18.29 -1.08
N VAL A 334 -4.58 -18.01 -0.20
CA VAL A 334 -3.55 -18.97 0.21
C VAL A 334 -4.18 -20.19 0.87
N ARG A 335 -5.09 -20.00 1.84
CA ARG A 335 -5.76 -21.11 2.53
C ARG A 335 -6.64 -21.94 1.59
N ASN A 336 -7.27 -21.33 0.60
CA ASN A 336 -8.04 -22.06 -0.41
C ASN A 336 -7.15 -22.98 -1.24
N MET A 337 -5.97 -22.51 -1.62
CA MET A 337 -5.02 -23.28 -2.44
C MET A 337 -4.20 -24.28 -1.61
N ILE A 338 -3.87 -23.93 -0.37
CA ILE A 338 -3.06 -24.73 0.55
C ILE A 338 -3.80 -24.87 1.89
N PRO A 339 -4.84 -25.72 2.00
CA PRO A 339 -5.68 -25.80 3.19
C PRO A 339 -4.93 -26.23 4.48
N SER A 340 -3.77 -26.83 4.33
CA SER A 340 -2.93 -27.28 5.45
C SER A 340 -2.30 -26.13 6.26
N VAL A 341 -2.27 -24.89 5.73
CA VAL A 341 -1.64 -23.73 6.41
C VAL A 341 -2.39 -23.24 7.64
N ALA A 342 -3.72 -23.39 7.64
CA ALA A 342 -4.55 -23.00 8.78
C ALA A 342 -5.94 -23.63 8.69
N PRO A 343 -6.58 -23.94 9.82
CA PRO A 343 -7.98 -24.41 9.85
C PRO A 343 -8.95 -23.31 9.43
N GLY A 344 -10.21 -23.72 9.12
CA GLY A 344 -11.30 -22.81 8.75
C GLY A 344 -11.48 -22.65 7.25
N ASN A 345 -12.49 -21.90 6.82
CA ASN A 345 -12.86 -21.79 5.40
C ASN A 345 -13.66 -20.53 5.02
N ASN A 346 -13.79 -19.56 5.90
CA ASN A 346 -14.64 -18.39 5.66
C ASN A 346 -14.00 -17.08 6.14
N MET A 347 -14.69 -15.95 5.93
CA MET A 347 -14.21 -14.63 6.27
C MET A 347 -14.16 -14.34 7.79
N GLU A 348 -14.87 -15.08 8.61
CA GLU A 348 -14.90 -14.86 10.06
C GLU A 348 -13.65 -15.49 10.72
N ASP A 349 -13.38 -16.75 10.40
CA ASP A 349 -12.28 -17.51 11.01
C ASP A 349 -10.89 -17.09 10.50
N ILE A 350 -10.78 -16.52 9.30
CA ILE A 350 -9.50 -16.07 8.73
C ILE A 350 -8.85 -14.96 9.56
N VAL A 351 -9.67 -14.14 10.23
CA VAL A 351 -9.20 -12.95 10.95
C VAL A 351 -8.25 -13.32 12.09
N THR A 352 -8.55 -14.39 12.83
CA THR A 352 -7.71 -14.86 13.94
C THR A 352 -6.92 -16.13 13.63
N ALA A 353 -7.05 -16.67 12.42
CA ALA A 353 -6.32 -17.87 12.01
C ALA A 353 -4.81 -17.63 12.03
N ARG A 354 -4.05 -18.46 12.75
CA ARG A 354 -2.59 -18.46 12.72
C ARG A 354 -2.10 -19.44 11.65
N PHE A 355 -1.34 -18.93 10.68
CA PHE A 355 -0.81 -19.72 9.57
C PHE A 355 0.48 -20.45 9.98
N ASP A 356 0.59 -21.70 9.56
CA ASP A 356 1.83 -22.47 9.59
C ASP A 356 2.60 -22.23 8.28
N TYR A 357 3.61 -21.36 8.34
CA TYR A 357 4.41 -20.97 7.17
C TYR A 357 5.25 -22.12 6.61
N GLN A 358 5.58 -23.14 7.39
CA GLN A 358 6.27 -24.33 6.90
C GLN A 358 5.45 -25.11 5.87
N LYS A 359 4.11 -24.95 5.89
CA LYS A 359 3.19 -25.60 4.95
C LYS A 359 3.09 -24.90 3.60
N LEU A 360 3.62 -23.70 3.48
CA LEU A 360 3.55 -22.93 2.24
C LEU A 360 4.37 -23.56 1.11
N ASP A 361 5.53 -24.17 1.41
CA ASP A 361 6.43 -24.81 0.42
C ASP A 361 6.56 -26.33 0.65
N ASP A 362 5.48 -27.01 1.07
CA ASP A 362 5.45 -28.45 1.25
C ASP A 362 5.62 -29.15 -0.12
N PRO A 363 6.64 -30.00 -0.34
CA PRO A 363 6.85 -30.71 -1.58
C PRO A 363 5.68 -31.61 -2.03
N LYS A 364 4.79 -31.96 -1.11
CA LYS A 364 3.60 -32.76 -1.38
C LYS A 364 2.41 -31.94 -1.88
N SER A 365 2.47 -30.61 -1.73
CA SER A 365 1.43 -29.70 -2.20
C SER A 365 1.56 -29.45 -3.70
N SER A 366 0.44 -29.45 -4.41
CA SER A 366 0.40 -29.05 -5.83
C SER A 366 0.62 -27.54 -6.00
N VAL A 367 0.25 -26.73 -5.01
CA VAL A 367 0.54 -25.29 -4.97
C VAL A 367 1.54 -25.02 -3.86
N ARG A 368 2.63 -24.33 -4.20
CA ARG A 368 3.72 -24.00 -3.28
C ARG A 368 4.01 -22.51 -3.33
N ILE A 369 4.32 -21.93 -2.17
CA ILE A 369 4.72 -20.51 -2.04
C ILE A 369 6.09 -20.47 -1.38
N ARG A 370 7.07 -19.98 -2.11
CA ARG A 370 8.45 -19.86 -1.67
C ARG A 370 8.78 -18.39 -1.43
N LEU A 371 8.91 -18.03 -0.15
CA LEU A 371 9.20 -16.67 0.33
C LEU A 371 10.72 -16.42 0.32
N ASN A 372 11.11 -15.14 0.49
CA ASN A 372 12.51 -14.68 0.43
C ASN A 372 13.23 -15.16 -0.85
N SER A 373 12.49 -15.27 -1.95
CA SER A 373 12.94 -15.85 -3.21
C SER A 373 12.80 -14.83 -4.33
N THR A 374 13.87 -14.11 -4.60
CA THR A 374 13.87 -13.03 -5.61
C THR A 374 14.19 -13.63 -6.99
N VAL A 375 13.22 -13.60 -7.90
CA VAL A 375 13.44 -14.01 -9.30
C VAL A 375 14.41 -13.01 -9.94
N VAL A 376 15.42 -13.55 -10.64
CA VAL A 376 16.47 -12.77 -11.32
C VAL A 376 16.52 -13.03 -12.82
N ARG A 377 15.90 -14.12 -13.30
CA ARG A 377 15.82 -14.45 -14.72
C ARG A 377 14.60 -15.31 -15.04
N VAL A 378 13.96 -15.02 -16.14
CA VAL A 378 12.92 -15.83 -16.79
C VAL A 378 13.26 -15.90 -18.27
N GLN A 379 13.52 -17.09 -18.80
CA GLN A 379 14.00 -17.27 -20.17
C GLN A 379 13.44 -18.53 -20.76
N HIS A 380 13.01 -18.48 -22.03
CA HIS A 380 12.65 -19.69 -22.77
C HIS A 380 13.87 -20.56 -23.03
N ILE A 381 13.72 -21.86 -22.89
CA ILE A 381 14.78 -22.82 -23.19
C ILE A 381 15.10 -22.75 -24.69
N ASP A 382 16.38 -22.70 -25.02
CA ASP A 382 16.92 -22.49 -26.38
C ASP A 382 16.47 -21.16 -27.05
N ASP A 383 16.07 -20.17 -26.27
CA ASP A 383 15.55 -18.87 -26.76
C ASP A 383 14.36 -19.00 -27.73
N LYS A 384 13.53 -20.05 -27.56
CA LYS A 384 12.34 -20.30 -28.38
C LYS A 384 11.07 -20.04 -27.60
N PRO A 385 10.22 -19.09 -28.01
CA PRO A 385 9.01 -18.70 -27.28
C PRO A 385 7.99 -19.81 -27.02
N ASP A 386 8.03 -20.89 -27.78
CA ASP A 386 7.13 -22.04 -27.60
C ASP A 386 7.69 -23.12 -26.64
N ASN A 387 8.95 -23.00 -26.22
CA ASN A 387 9.58 -23.91 -25.29
C ASN A 387 9.21 -23.62 -23.84
N PRO A 388 9.36 -24.59 -22.92
CA PRO A 388 9.32 -24.34 -21.49
C PRO A 388 10.32 -23.25 -21.07
N LEU A 389 10.15 -22.73 -19.87
CA LEU A 389 10.95 -21.64 -19.33
C LEU A 389 11.87 -22.13 -18.21
N GLN A 390 13.08 -21.59 -18.19
CA GLN A 390 13.97 -21.66 -17.04
C GLN A 390 13.72 -20.41 -16.18
N VAL A 391 13.34 -20.59 -14.91
CA VAL A 391 13.16 -19.52 -13.95
C VAL A 391 14.27 -19.59 -12.90
N THR A 392 15.14 -18.58 -12.87
CA THR A 392 16.22 -18.47 -11.87
C THR A 392 15.82 -17.50 -10.78
N TYR A 393 15.98 -17.89 -9.52
CA TYR A 393 15.72 -17.05 -8.36
C TYR A 393 16.85 -17.17 -7.33
N VAL A 394 17.02 -16.15 -6.51
CA VAL A 394 17.99 -16.11 -5.40
C VAL A 394 17.24 -16.27 -4.10
N ARG A 395 17.63 -17.27 -3.31
CA ARG A 395 17.15 -17.50 -1.94
C ARG A 395 18.36 -17.73 -1.03
N GLU A 396 18.43 -16.99 0.07
CA GLU A 396 19.53 -17.13 1.04
C GLU A 396 20.93 -16.90 0.44
N GLY A 397 21.01 -16.04 -0.59
CA GLY A 397 22.25 -15.73 -1.29
C GLY A 397 22.65 -16.76 -2.35
N GLU A 398 21.92 -17.86 -2.51
CA GLU A 398 22.16 -18.88 -3.52
C GLU A 398 21.18 -18.75 -4.70
N ALA A 399 21.70 -18.85 -5.91
CA ALA A 399 20.89 -18.86 -7.12
C ALA A 399 20.46 -20.30 -7.46
N ARG A 400 19.17 -20.49 -7.70
CA ARG A 400 18.53 -21.78 -8.00
C ARG A 400 17.66 -21.64 -9.23
N GLY A 401 17.59 -22.70 -10.05
CA GLY A 401 16.77 -22.77 -11.25
C GLY A 401 15.65 -23.79 -11.12
N VAL A 402 14.48 -23.49 -11.70
CA VAL A 402 13.35 -24.42 -11.87
C VAL A 402 12.82 -24.32 -13.28
N THR A 403 12.24 -25.39 -13.79
CA THR A 403 11.60 -25.42 -15.11
C THR A 403 10.10 -25.13 -14.97
N ALA A 404 9.56 -24.30 -15.85
CA ALA A 404 8.13 -23.96 -15.91
C ALA A 404 7.56 -24.18 -17.32
N GLY A 405 6.36 -24.77 -17.40
CA GLY A 405 5.61 -24.80 -18.66
C GLY A 405 5.16 -23.40 -19.08
N GLN A 406 4.70 -22.62 -18.10
CA GLN A 406 4.17 -21.26 -18.26
C GLN A 406 4.60 -20.37 -17.10
N VAL A 407 4.66 -19.03 -17.33
CA VAL A 407 5.01 -18.05 -16.29
C VAL A 407 4.03 -16.88 -16.29
N VAL A 408 3.56 -16.48 -15.10
CA VAL A 408 2.84 -15.24 -14.87
C VAL A 408 3.75 -14.25 -14.12
N MET A 409 4.08 -13.14 -14.77
CA MET A 409 4.83 -12.03 -14.17
C MET A 409 3.85 -11.12 -13.41
N ALA A 410 3.67 -11.39 -12.11
CA ALA A 410 2.79 -10.61 -11.22
C ALA A 410 3.58 -9.66 -10.30
N CYS A 411 4.74 -9.20 -10.76
CA CYS A 411 5.64 -8.29 -10.07
C CYS A 411 5.57 -6.87 -10.65
N TYR A 412 6.37 -5.94 -10.13
CA TYR A 412 6.45 -4.58 -10.65
C TYR A 412 6.92 -4.56 -12.09
N HIS A 413 6.20 -3.89 -12.98
CA HIS A 413 6.50 -3.88 -14.41
C HIS A 413 7.91 -3.39 -14.73
N ALA A 414 8.40 -2.39 -14.01
CA ALA A 414 9.70 -1.79 -14.28
C ALA A 414 10.91 -2.74 -14.11
N ILE A 415 10.77 -3.87 -13.41
CA ILE A 415 11.84 -4.87 -13.28
C ILE A 415 11.79 -5.95 -14.38
N ILE A 416 10.63 -6.18 -14.99
CA ILE A 416 10.44 -7.25 -15.98
C ILE A 416 11.46 -7.22 -17.13
N PRO A 417 11.82 -6.07 -17.69
CA PRO A 417 12.85 -6.00 -18.74
C PRO A 417 14.22 -6.56 -18.34
N GLN A 418 14.56 -6.53 -17.06
CA GLN A 418 15.80 -7.14 -16.54
C GLN A 418 15.62 -8.65 -16.29
N LEU A 419 14.41 -9.07 -15.89
CA LEU A 419 14.09 -10.48 -15.66
C LEU A 419 13.99 -11.27 -16.99
N CYS A 420 13.47 -10.63 -18.04
CA CYS A 420 13.24 -11.26 -19.34
C CYS A 420 13.82 -10.41 -20.49
N PRO A 421 15.14 -10.46 -20.70
CA PRO A 421 15.82 -9.61 -21.71
C PRO A 421 15.48 -9.99 -23.16
N GLU A 422 14.94 -11.19 -23.42
CA GLU A 422 14.52 -11.66 -24.74
C GLU A 422 13.20 -11.05 -25.24
N MET A 423 12.43 -10.40 -24.36
CA MET A 423 11.20 -9.70 -24.76
C MET A 423 11.45 -8.63 -25.85
N PRO A 424 10.45 -8.36 -26.73
CA PRO A 424 10.55 -7.33 -27.73
C PRO A 424 10.96 -5.97 -27.16
N GLN A 425 11.88 -5.27 -27.82
CA GLN A 425 12.39 -3.98 -27.33
C GLN A 425 11.28 -2.93 -27.07
N ALA A 426 10.26 -2.87 -27.92
CA ALA A 426 9.14 -1.95 -27.75
C ALA A 426 8.38 -2.22 -26.46
N GLN A 427 8.11 -3.48 -26.14
CA GLN A 427 7.44 -3.88 -24.90
C GLN A 427 8.32 -3.58 -23.68
N ARG A 428 9.62 -3.92 -23.72
CA ARG A 428 10.56 -3.61 -22.64
C ARG A 428 10.66 -2.11 -22.35
N ALA A 429 10.64 -1.28 -23.40
CA ALA A 429 10.68 0.17 -23.25
C ALA A 429 9.46 0.70 -22.48
N VAL A 430 8.26 0.20 -22.78
CA VAL A 430 7.03 0.58 -22.07
C VAL A 430 7.06 0.09 -20.62
N LEU A 431 7.42 -1.17 -20.40
CA LEU A 431 7.54 -1.76 -19.05
C LEU A 431 8.51 -0.97 -18.17
N SER A 432 9.68 -0.58 -18.71
CA SER A 432 10.68 0.21 -17.98
C SER A 432 10.19 1.58 -17.52
N ASN A 433 9.18 2.13 -18.19
CA ASN A 433 8.61 3.43 -17.89
C ASN A 433 7.46 3.39 -16.90
N ALA A 434 7.05 2.20 -16.43
CA ALA A 434 5.99 2.05 -15.45
C ALA A 434 6.25 2.89 -14.20
N LEU A 435 5.26 3.68 -13.81
CA LEU A 435 5.37 4.64 -12.72
C LEU A 435 4.67 4.10 -11.48
N ARG A 436 5.37 4.15 -10.33
CA ARG A 436 4.78 3.80 -9.03
C ARG A 436 5.12 4.85 -7.99
N ALA A 437 4.15 5.18 -7.18
CA ALA A 437 4.29 6.16 -6.11
C ALA A 437 4.85 5.52 -4.83
N PRO A 438 5.76 6.19 -4.11
CA PRO A 438 6.23 5.74 -2.81
C PRO A 438 5.20 6.07 -1.73
N LEU A 439 5.03 5.17 -0.75
CA LEU A 439 4.20 5.44 0.41
C LEU A 439 4.64 4.63 1.64
N VAL A 440 4.17 5.05 2.81
CA VAL A 440 4.40 4.37 4.08
C VAL A 440 3.07 4.29 4.85
N TYR A 441 2.74 3.09 5.30
CA TYR A 441 1.72 2.85 6.31
C TYR A 441 2.39 2.43 7.61
N THR A 442 2.17 3.19 8.66
CA THR A 442 2.74 2.91 9.98
C THR A 442 1.63 2.53 10.95
N ASN A 443 1.81 1.41 11.64
CA ASN A 443 0.97 1.00 12.75
C ASN A 443 1.71 1.25 14.05
N VAL A 444 1.06 1.97 14.99
CA VAL A 444 1.58 2.24 16.32
C VAL A 444 0.63 1.66 17.34
N LEU A 445 1.05 0.63 18.06
CA LEU A 445 0.29 0.13 19.19
C LEU A 445 0.48 1.06 20.38
N ILE A 446 -0.62 1.59 20.92
CA ILE A 446 -0.65 2.38 22.16
C ILE A 446 -1.41 1.62 23.24
N ARG A 447 -0.99 1.83 24.52
CA ARG A 447 -1.56 1.12 25.67
C ARG A 447 -2.99 1.51 26.00
N ASN A 448 -3.37 2.72 25.66
CA ASN A 448 -4.71 3.29 25.78
C ASN A 448 -4.83 4.50 24.84
N TRP A 449 -6.04 4.92 24.53
CA TRP A 449 -6.31 6.08 23.69
C TRP A 449 -7.07 7.20 24.42
N THR A 450 -6.90 7.27 25.76
CA THR A 450 -7.54 8.28 26.61
C THR A 450 -7.16 9.72 26.22
N SER A 451 -5.95 9.92 25.66
CA SER A 451 -5.52 11.23 25.14
C SER A 451 -6.37 11.68 23.95
N PHE A 452 -6.72 10.79 23.03
CA PHE A 452 -7.63 11.08 21.93
C PHE A 452 -9.03 11.43 22.45
N ALA A 453 -9.56 10.65 23.38
CA ALA A 453 -10.87 10.91 23.98
C ALA A 453 -10.93 12.26 24.70
N LYS A 454 -9.90 12.60 25.50
CA LYS A 454 -9.82 13.91 26.18
C LYS A 454 -9.73 15.10 25.21
N LEU A 455 -9.13 14.88 24.04
CA LEU A 455 -9.03 15.91 22.99
C LEU A 455 -10.25 15.94 22.06
N GLY A 456 -11.16 14.97 22.17
CA GLY A 456 -12.31 14.84 21.27
C GLY A 456 -11.93 14.46 19.84
N LEU A 457 -10.82 13.72 19.65
CA LEU A 457 -10.21 13.44 18.35
C LEU A 457 -10.23 11.94 18.05
N TYR A 458 -10.57 11.53 16.81
CA TYR A 458 -10.29 10.18 16.34
C TYR A 458 -9.38 10.14 15.10
N ARG A 459 -9.29 11.25 14.35
CA ARG A 459 -8.46 11.36 13.15
C ARG A 459 -7.98 12.78 12.94
N ALA A 460 -6.70 12.97 12.58
CA ALA A 460 -6.12 14.26 12.22
C ALA A 460 -5.45 14.24 10.86
N SER A 461 -5.69 15.28 10.04
CA SER A 461 -4.79 15.70 8.97
C SER A 461 -3.65 16.50 9.56
N CYS A 462 -2.44 16.33 9.04
CA CYS A 462 -1.23 16.96 9.59
C CYS A 462 -0.41 17.61 8.46
N PRO A 463 -0.90 18.71 7.86
CA PRO A 463 -0.17 19.40 6.80
C PRO A 463 1.19 19.89 7.31
N GLY A 464 2.23 19.73 6.50
CA GLY A 464 3.61 20.08 6.87
C GLY A 464 4.33 19.04 7.73
N SER A 465 3.63 18.22 8.47
CA SER A 465 4.22 17.24 9.39
C SER A 465 4.86 16.04 8.67
N TYR A 466 5.68 15.28 9.42
CA TYR A 466 6.37 14.11 8.87
C TYR A 466 5.38 13.04 8.36
N HIS A 467 4.33 12.74 9.11
CA HIS A 467 3.16 11.97 8.65
C HIS A 467 2.00 12.92 8.40
N HIS A 468 1.35 12.82 7.25
CA HIS A 468 0.25 13.75 6.90
C HIS A 468 -1.10 13.33 7.48
N GLY A 469 -1.20 12.13 8.03
CA GLY A 469 -2.42 11.63 8.66
C GLY A 469 -2.11 10.77 9.87
N VAL A 470 -2.91 10.92 10.92
CA VAL A 470 -2.91 10.10 12.13
C VAL A 470 -4.36 9.76 12.45
N ALA A 471 -4.67 8.48 12.68
CA ALA A 471 -6.02 8.03 13.00
C ALA A 471 -6.00 6.88 14.00
N LEU A 472 -7.04 6.78 14.82
CA LEU A 472 -7.40 5.55 15.50
C LEU A 472 -7.77 4.49 14.46
N ASP A 473 -7.62 3.21 14.81
CA ASP A 473 -8.00 2.10 13.94
C ASP A 473 -9.49 2.12 13.57
N TYR A 474 -9.81 1.46 12.47
CA TYR A 474 -11.20 1.26 12.07
C TYR A 474 -11.92 0.32 13.04
N PRO A 475 -13.15 0.66 13.48
CA PRO A 475 -13.87 -0.11 14.50
C PRO A 475 -14.56 -1.34 13.90
N VAL A 476 -13.76 -2.30 13.42
CA VAL A 476 -14.24 -3.55 12.82
C VAL A 476 -14.08 -4.71 13.80
N SER A 477 -15.20 -5.43 14.06
CA SER A 477 -15.22 -6.67 14.83
C SER A 477 -15.72 -7.80 13.95
N LEU A 478 -14.86 -8.78 13.67
CA LEU A 478 -15.17 -9.87 12.75
C LEU A 478 -14.58 -11.20 13.26
N GLY A 479 -15.32 -12.29 13.16
CA GLY A 479 -14.94 -13.56 13.78
C GLY A 479 -14.77 -13.43 15.28
N ASP A 480 -13.65 -13.89 15.79
CA ASP A 480 -13.28 -13.77 17.21
C ASP A 480 -12.53 -12.48 17.54
N TYR A 481 -12.20 -11.67 16.54
CA TYR A 481 -11.55 -10.37 16.77
C TYR A 481 -12.56 -9.32 17.21
N ARG A 482 -12.20 -8.60 18.27
CA ARG A 482 -13.00 -7.48 18.81
C ARG A 482 -12.18 -6.21 18.79
N CYS A 483 -12.64 -5.19 18.05
CA CYS A 483 -12.04 -3.87 18.10
C CYS A 483 -12.15 -3.26 19.50
N PRO A 484 -11.19 -2.43 19.93
CA PRO A 484 -11.31 -1.66 21.17
C PRO A 484 -12.50 -0.70 21.12
N LYS A 485 -13.25 -0.60 22.23
CA LYS A 485 -14.43 0.27 22.34
C LYS A 485 -14.31 1.30 23.46
N SER A 486 -13.43 1.06 24.44
CA SER A 486 -13.17 1.97 25.56
C SER A 486 -11.82 2.67 25.41
N PRO A 487 -11.73 3.98 25.73
CA PRO A 487 -10.45 4.71 25.73
C PRO A 487 -9.34 4.11 26.60
N ASP A 488 -9.68 3.32 27.59
CA ASP A 488 -8.71 2.64 28.47
C ASP A 488 -8.11 1.35 27.86
N GLU A 489 -8.65 0.87 26.74
CA GLU A 489 -8.14 -0.30 26.04
C GLU A 489 -6.95 0.05 25.13
N PRO A 490 -6.07 -0.92 24.83
CA PRO A 490 -5.05 -0.75 23.80
C PRO A 490 -5.68 -0.45 22.43
N MET A 491 -4.94 0.34 21.61
CA MET A 491 -5.40 0.74 20.27
C MET A 491 -4.24 0.74 19.29
N VAL A 492 -4.50 0.37 18.04
CA VAL A 492 -3.59 0.58 16.93
C VAL A 492 -3.87 1.95 16.30
N LEU A 493 -2.84 2.75 16.12
CA LEU A 493 -2.90 3.98 15.35
C LEU A 493 -2.39 3.73 13.94
N HIS A 494 -3.03 4.34 12.96
CA HIS A 494 -2.56 4.39 11.58
C HIS A 494 -1.98 5.75 11.24
N LEU A 495 -0.70 5.76 10.82
CA LEU A 495 -0.04 6.96 10.34
C LEU A 495 0.32 6.79 8.87
N THR A 496 -0.01 7.78 8.05
CA THR A 496 0.27 7.75 6.61
C THR A 496 1.33 8.78 6.23
N ARG A 497 2.25 8.36 5.36
CA ARG A 497 3.26 9.24 4.77
C ARG A 497 3.43 8.90 3.29
N VAL A 498 3.34 9.90 2.43
CA VAL A 498 3.75 9.83 1.03
C VAL A 498 4.88 10.84 0.85
N PRO A 499 6.14 10.38 0.79
CA PRO A 499 7.26 11.30 0.64
C PRO A 499 7.27 11.87 -0.77
N GLY A 500 7.32 13.17 -0.87
CA GLY A 500 7.43 13.94 -2.10
C GLY A 500 8.29 15.17 -1.87
N GLN A 501 8.65 15.84 -2.93
CA GLN A 501 9.34 17.12 -2.91
C GLN A 501 8.50 18.12 -3.70
N PRO A 502 7.73 19.01 -3.02
CA PRO A 502 6.88 19.98 -3.69
C PRO A 502 7.64 20.82 -4.72
N GLY A 503 6.97 21.17 -5.82
CA GLY A 503 7.54 21.93 -6.93
C GLY A 503 8.20 21.10 -8.03
N LEU A 504 8.32 19.78 -7.85
CA LEU A 504 8.75 18.85 -8.88
C LEU A 504 7.55 18.21 -9.59
N SER A 505 7.76 17.68 -10.81
CA SER A 505 6.75 16.84 -11.47
C SER A 505 6.44 15.58 -10.65
N ALA A 506 5.28 14.95 -10.86
CA ALA A 506 4.89 13.74 -10.14
C ALA A 506 5.97 12.64 -10.23
N ARG A 507 6.53 12.39 -11.41
CA ARG A 507 7.60 11.41 -11.64
C ARG A 507 8.87 11.73 -10.85
N GLU A 508 9.28 12.98 -10.80
CA GLU A 508 10.45 13.42 -10.04
C GLU A 508 10.18 13.31 -8.54
N GLN A 509 8.98 13.70 -8.07
CA GLN A 509 8.56 13.53 -6.68
C GLN A 509 8.61 12.05 -6.26
N PHE A 510 8.10 11.13 -7.09
CA PHE A 510 8.16 9.70 -6.81
C PHE A 510 9.60 9.18 -6.77
N THR A 511 10.46 9.63 -7.68
CA THR A 511 11.88 9.26 -7.70
C THR A 511 12.60 9.73 -6.42
N ALA A 512 12.38 10.98 -6.03
CA ALA A 512 12.94 11.54 -4.79
C ALA A 512 12.38 10.81 -3.56
N GLY A 513 11.07 10.53 -3.53
CA GLY A 513 10.42 9.82 -2.45
C GLY A 513 10.92 8.37 -2.29
N LYS A 514 11.13 7.63 -3.38
CA LYS A 514 11.72 6.27 -3.34
C LYS A 514 13.11 6.28 -2.71
N ARG A 515 13.96 7.23 -3.13
CA ARG A 515 15.31 7.40 -2.54
C ARG A 515 15.23 7.73 -1.06
N ASN A 516 14.36 8.67 -0.68
CA ASN A 516 14.13 9.03 0.72
C ASN A 516 13.75 7.81 1.55
N LEU A 517 12.79 7.01 1.09
CA LEU A 517 12.34 5.81 1.82
C LEU A 517 13.47 4.78 1.98
N LEU A 518 14.22 4.49 0.93
CA LEU A 518 15.28 3.47 0.98
C LEU A 518 16.45 3.87 1.90
N THR A 519 16.72 5.18 2.04
CA THR A 519 17.81 5.69 2.88
C THR A 519 17.38 6.03 4.30
N THR A 520 16.09 5.99 4.62
CA THR A 520 15.57 6.31 5.95
C THR A 520 15.62 5.07 6.85
N SER A 521 16.32 5.16 7.97
CA SER A 521 16.41 4.10 8.98
C SER A 521 15.13 4.01 9.80
N PHE A 522 14.87 2.84 10.41
CA PHE A 522 13.77 2.64 11.35
C PHE A 522 13.84 3.62 12.53
N GLU A 523 15.04 3.84 13.07
CA GLU A 523 15.24 4.82 14.15
C GLU A 523 14.79 6.24 13.78
N THR A 524 14.98 6.63 12.53
CA THR A 524 14.51 7.92 12.02
C THR A 524 12.98 7.97 11.97
N PHE A 525 12.34 6.91 11.50
CA PHE A 525 10.88 6.81 11.54
C PHE A 525 10.36 6.84 12.98
N GLU A 526 10.90 6.03 13.87
CA GLU A 526 10.51 5.95 15.27
C GLU A 526 10.60 7.33 15.95
N ARG A 527 11.72 8.04 15.76
CA ARG A 527 11.90 9.39 16.34
C ARG A 527 10.82 10.37 15.86
N ASN A 528 10.51 10.37 14.57
CA ASN A 528 9.49 11.26 14.02
C ASN A 528 8.07 10.87 14.48
N ILE A 529 7.77 9.58 14.58
CA ILE A 529 6.50 9.07 15.11
C ILE A 529 6.29 9.56 16.54
N ARG A 530 7.27 9.31 17.41
CA ARG A 530 7.20 9.68 18.82
C ARG A 530 7.13 11.20 19.02
N ASP A 531 7.93 11.98 18.28
CA ASP A 531 7.93 13.43 18.33
C ASP A 531 6.57 14.00 17.88
N GLN A 532 6.06 13.56 16.74
CA GLN A 532 4.78 14.05 16.21
C GLN A 532 3.60 13.70 17.12
N LEU A 533 3.49 12.45 17.58
CA LEU A 533 2.42 12.02 18.48
C LEU A 533 2.49 12.75 19.82
N GLY A 534 3.69 12.92 20.40
CA GLY A 534 3.89 13.66 21.65
C GLY A 534 3.47 15.12 21.55
N ARG A 535 3.79 15.79 20.43
CA ARG A 535 3.42 17.19 20.16
C ARG A 535 1.91 17.34 19.92
N MET A 536 1.32 16.42 19.17
CA MET A 536 -0.10 16.48 18.81
C MET A 536 -1.01 16.12 19.99
N LEU A 537 -0.67 15.10 20.76
CA LEU A 537 -1.54 14.49 21.77
C LEU A 537 -1.16 14.86 23.22
N GLY A 538 -0.03 15.55 23.43
CA GLY A 538 0.50 15.85 24.76
C GLY A 538 -0.47 16.67 25.64
N ALA A 539 -1.27 17.57 25.07
CA ALA A 539 -2.32 18.28 25.79
C ALA A 539 -3.42 17.35 26.35
N GLY A 540 -3.63 16.18 25.72
CA GLY A 540 -4.49 15.09 26.20
C GLY A 540 -3.85 14.19 27.25
N GLY A 541 -2.55 14.41 27.55
CA GLY A 541 -1.77 13.63 28.51
C GLY A 541 -0.98 12.48 27.90
N PHE A 542 -0.81 12.44 26.58
CA PHE A 542 -0.02 11.40 25.90
C PHE A 542 1.48 11.58 26.19
N ASP A 543 2.11 10.50 26.66
CA ASP A 543 3.56 10.39 26.82
C ASP A 543 4.10 9.32 25.87
N PRO A 544 4.84 9.68 24.80
CA PRO A 544 5.34 8.70 23.83
C PRO A 544 6.29 7.66 24.43
N ALA A 545 6.90 7.93 25.58
CA ALA A 545 7.77 6.98 26.28
C ALA A 545 6.99 5.92 27.06
N GLN A 546 5.78 6.25 27.53
CA GLN A 546 4.95 5.38 28.36
C GLN A 546 3.85 4.70 27.52
N ASP A 547 3.23 5.44 26.61
CA ASP A 547 2.00 5.00 25.95
C ASP A 547 2.26 4.15 24.69
N ILE A 548 3.40 4.33 24.01
CA ILE A 548 3.73 3.53 22.81
C ILE A 548 4.28 2.17 23.24
N ALA A 549 3.58 1.09 22.84
CA ALA A 549 3.94 -0.29 23.12
C ALA A 549 4.57 -1.03 21.92
N GLY A 550 4.30 -0.60 20.68
CA GLY A 550 4.84 -1.22 19.47
C GLY A 550 4.79 -0.29 18.27
N ILE A 551 5.71 -0.47 17.31
CA ILE A 551 5.74 0.29 16.06
C ILE A 551 6.10 -0.66 14.92
N THR A 552 5.31 -0.61 13.85
CA THR A 552 5.58 -1.28 12.58
C THR A 552 5.48 -0.28 11.44
N VAL A 553 6.55 -0.14 10.68
CA VAL A 553 6.64 0.78 9.53
C VAL A 553 6.62 -0.04 8.25
N ASN A 554 5.50 -0.05 7.55
CA ASN A 554 5.38 -0.71 6.26
C ASN A 554 5.82 0.26 5.16
N ARG A 555 7.03 0.07 4.69
CA ARG A 555 7.68 0.92 3.70
C ARG A 555 7.49 0.37 2.29
N TRP A 556 6.90 1.18 1.40
CA TRP A 556 6.60 0.82 0.01
C TRP A 556 7.20 1.82 -0.97
N PRO A 557 8.47 1.65 -1.42
CA PRO A 557 9.05 2.52 -2.46
C PRO A 557 8.31 2.41 -3.80
N HIS A 558 7.63 1.29 -4.03
CA HIS A 558 6.84 1.00 -5.22
C HIS A 558 5.38 0.69 -4.83
N GLY A 559 4.71 1.62 -4.16
CA GLY A 559 3.35 1.48 -3.65
C GLY A 559 2.27 1.48 -4.75
N TYR A 560 1.59 2.61 -4.95
CA TYR A 560 0.53 2.68 -5.97
C TYR A 560 1.09 2.54 -7.39
N ALA A 561 0.44 1.68 -8.21
CA ALA A 561 0.58 1.74 -9.65
C ALA A 561 -0.01 3.08 -10.13
N TYR A 562 0.83 3.92 -10.75
CA TYR A 562 0.43 5.25 -11.17
C TYR A 562 0.40 5.28 -12.69
N GLY A 563 -0.81 5.24 -13.24
CA GLY A 563 -1.04 4.93 -14.64
C GLY A 563 -0.72 6.04 -15.61
N TYR A 564 -0.58 7.28 -15.15
CA TYR A 564 -0.29 8.39 -16.04
C TYR A 564 0.66 9.38 -15.39
N ASP A 565 1.44 10.06 -16.22
CA ASP A 565 2.26 11.19 -15.80
C ASP A 565 1.56 12.49 -16.23
N PRO A 566 1.04 13.29 -15.29
CA PRO A 566 0.30 14.52 -15.63
C PRO A 566 1.11 15.52 -16.49
N ALA A 567 2.42 15.44 -16.46
CA ALA A 567 3.30 16.31 -17.24
C ALA A 567 3.32 15.94 -18.73
N THR A 568 3.23 14.64 -19.03
CA THR A 568 3.36 14.10 -20.39
C THR A 568 2.06 13.61 -21.00
N ASP A 569 1.21 12.99 -20.17
CA ASP A 569 0.03 12.25 -20.63
C ASP A 569 -1.23 13.10 -20.57
N ARG A 570 -1.31 14.25 -20.81
CA ARG A 570 -2.39 15.25 -20.80
C ARG A 570 -3.80 14.71 -21.13
N VAL A 571 -4.23 13.72 -20.35
CA VAL A 571 -5.51 13.02 -20.45
C VAL A 571 -6.20 12.98 -19.10
N ALA A 572 -7.46 12.63 -19.07
CA ALA A 572 -8.18 12.41 -17.81
C ALA A 572 -7.56 11.25 -17.04
N PHE A 573 -7.71 11.27 -15.70
CA PHE A 573 -7.14 10.24 -14.83
C PHE A 573 -7.73 8.84 -15.10
N GLU A 574 -9.01 8.75 -15.45
CA GLU A 574 -9.72 7.47 -15.63
C GLU A 574 -9.16 6.66 -16.83
N PRO A 575 -8.35 5.62 -16.59
CA PRO A 575 -7.68 4.88 -17.67
C PRO A 575 -8.65 4.29 -18.70
N GLY A 576 -9.83 3.87 -18.27
CA GLY A 576 -10.88 3.34 -19.14
C GLY A 576 -11.40 4.33 -20.19
N GLN A 577 -11.23 5.63 -19.95
CA GLN A 577 -11.65 6.70 -20.87
C GLN A 577 -10.52 7.14 -21.83
N TRP A 578 -9.31 6.60 -21.67
CA TRP A 578 -8.21 6.96 -22.53
C TRP A 578 -8.41 6.43 -23.96
N PRO A 579 -8.01 7.18 -24.98
CA PRO A 579 -7.89 6.65 -26.33
C PRO A 579 -7.01 5.40 -26.35
N GLU A 580 -7.41 4.37 -27.08
CA GLU A 580 -6.74 3.06 -27.06
C GLU A 580 -5.24 3.17 -27.38
N GLU A 581 -4.89 4.02 -28.34
CA GLU A 581 -3.51 4.28 -28.75
C GLU A 581 -2.63 4.93 -27.67
N LYS A 582 -3.24 5.48 -26.62
CA LYS A 582 -2.54 6.07 -25.45
C LYS A 582 -2.45 5.12 -24.27
N ARG A 583 -3.13 3.97 -24.31
CA ARG A 583 -3.12 2.97 -23.26
C ARG A 583 -1.84 2.16 -23.30
N HIS A 584 -0.71 2.77 -22.97
CA HIS A 584 0.62 2.13 -23.00
C HIS A 584 0.70 0.83 -22.20
N TRP A 585 -0.09 0.67 -21.13
CA TRP A 585 -0.16 -0.59 -20.37
C TRP A 585 -0.71 -1.76 -21.19
N VAL A 586 -1.48 -1.53 -22.25
CA VAL A 586 -1.96 -2.59 -23.17
C VAL A 586 -0.78 -3.21 -23.92
N THR A 587 0.17 -2.38 -24.39
CA THR A 587 1.43 -2.88 -24.97
C THR A 587 2.30 -3.57 -23.92
N ALA A 588 2.41 -2.99 -22.71
CA ALA A 588 3.21 -3.53 -21.62
C ALA A 588 2.78 -4.96 -21.22
N ARG A 589 1.47 -5.22 -21.15
CA ARG A 589 0.89 -6.48 -20.67
C ARG A 589 0.72 -7.58 -21.73
N GLN A 590 1.16 -7.35 -22.96
CA GLN A 590 1.05 -8.36 -24.03
C GLN A 590 1.80 -9.63 -23.65
N ARG A 591 1.21 -10.79 -24.00
CA ARG A 591 1.86 -12.08 -23.85
C ARG A 591 3.12 -12.16 -24.71
N PHE A 592 4.17 -12.81 -24.20
CA PHE A 592 5.38 -13.15 -24.94
C PHE A 592 5.72 -14.64 -24.76
N GLY A 593 5.51 -15.42 -25.80
CA GLY A 593 5.66 -16.88 -25.73
C GLY A 593 4.79 -17.48 -24.62
N ASN A 594 5.39 -18.22 -23.71
CA ASN A 594 4.72 -18.83 -22.55
C ASN A 594 4.76 -17.92 -21.30
N ILE A 595 4.98 -16.61 -21.48
CA ILE A 595 4.99 -15.61 -20.41
C ILE A 595 3.78 -14.68 -20.57
N SER A 596 2.97 -14.54 -19.55
CA SER A 596 1.95 -13.49 -19.43
C SER A 596 2.27 -12.52 -18.28
N ILE A 597 1.69 -11.33 -18.32
CA ILE A 597 1.99 -10.25 -17.39
C ILE A 597 0.70 -9.84 -16.69
N ALA A 598 0.71 -9.82 -15.36
CA ALA A 598 -0.38 -9.40 -14.49
C ALA A 598 0.01 -8.18 -13.63
N ALA A 599 -0.49 -8.07 -12.44
CA ALA A 599 -0.36 -6.97 -11.48
C ALA A 599 -1.17 -5.70 -11.84
N THR A 600 -1.28 -4.80 -10.89
CA THR A 600 -2.03 -3.53 -11.02
C THR A 600 -1.44 -2.59 -12.07
N ASP A 601 -0.14 -2.70 -12.39
CA ASP A 601 0.48 -1.95 -13.48
C ASP A 601 -0.15 -2.32 -14.84
N ALA A 602 -0.61 -3.57 -15.00
CA ALA A 602 -1.21 -4.04 -16.24
C ALA A 602 -2.60 -3.42 -16.53
N ALA A 603 -3.25 -2.88 -15.49
CA ALA A 603 -4.48 -2.08 -15.59
C ALA A 603 -4.23 -0.58 -15.50
N SER A 604 -3.00 -0.15 -15.17
CA SER A 604 -2.72 1.26 -14.83
C SER A 604 -3.60 1.77 -13.65
N ASN A 605 -3.98 0.87 -12.73
CA ASN A 605 -4.93 1.17 -11.66
C ASN A 605 -4.59 0.39 -10.38
N ALA A 606 -4.33 1.12 -9.28
CA ALA A 606 -3.85 0.55 -8.02
C ALA A 606 -4.95 -0.07 -7.14
N MET A 607 -5.95 -0.70 -7.75
CA MET A 607 -7.13 -1.24 -7.09
C MET A 607 -7.10 -2.76 -6.97
N THR A 608 -7.78 -3.30 -5.96
CA THR A 608 -7.82 -4.75 -5.69
C THR A 608 -8.55 -5.51 -6.80
N GLU A 609 -9.67 -5.00 -7.29
CA GLU A 609 -10.40 -5.58 -8.41
C GLU A 609 -9.56 -5.62 -9.68
N SER A 610 -8.76 -4.59 -9.94
CA SER A 610 -7.85 -4.55 -11.09
C SER A 610 -6.74 -5.60 -10.96
N ALA A 611 -6.22 -5.83 -9.75
CA ALA A 611 -5.26 -6.89 -9.51
C ALA A 611 -5.84 -8.28 -9.83
N ILE A 612 -7.13 -8.50 -9.51
CA ILE A 612 -7.87 -9.75 -9.77
C ILE A 612 -8.18 -9.90 -11.27
N GLU A 613 -8.67 -8.84 -11.91
CA GLU A 613 -8.99 -8.86 -13.36
C GLU A 613 -7.77 -9.15 -14.20
N GLU A 614 -6.66 -8.46 -13.94
CA GLU A 614 -5.42 -8.66 -14.69
C GLU A 614 -4.81 -10.05 -14.46
N ALA A 615 -4.99 -10.62 -13.26
CA ALA A 615 -4.62 -12.00 -13.00
C ALA A 615 -5.45 -12.99 -13.85
N HIS A 616 -6.77 -12.79 -13.90
CA HIS A 616 -7.67 -13.61 -14.70
C HIS A 616 -7.38 -13.50 -16.21
N ARG A 617 -7.17 -12.25 -16.69
CA ARG A 617 -6.76 -12.01 -18.08
C ARG A 617 -5.44 -12.73 -18.40
N ALA A 618 -4.42 -12.55 -17.55
CA ALA A 618 -3.11 -13.13 -17.78
C ALA A 618 -3.13 -14.67 -17.85
N VAL A 619 -3.99 -15.31 -17.06
CA VAL A 619 -4.19 -16.78 -17.13
C VAL A 619 -4.93 -17.18 -18.41
N ASN A 620 -5.91 -16.41 -18.85
CA ASN A 620 -6.63 -16.69 -20.11
C ASN A 620 -5.76 -16.43 -21.36
N ASP A 621 -4.74 -15.61 -21.24
CA ASP A 621 -3.79 -15.35 -22.33
C ASP A 621 -2.80 -16.54 -22.52
N LEU A 622 -2.58 -17.40 -21.51
CA LEU A 622 -1.71 -18.57 -21.56
C LEU A 622 -2.37 -19.75 -22.26
#